data_2ed1da2952f6c4292a0789b9ff7013b6
#
_entry.id   2ed1da2952f6c4292a0789b9ff7013b6
#
_cell.length_a   1.000
_cell.length_b   1.000
_cell.length_c   1.000
_cell.angle_alpha   90.00
_cell.angle_beta   90.00
_cell.angle_gamma   90.00
#
_symmetry.space_group_name_H-M   'P 1'
#
loop_
_entity.id
_entity.type
_entity.pdbx_description
1 polymer ?
#
loop_
_entity_poly.entity_id
_entity_poly.type
_entity_poly.pdbx_seq_one_letter_code
_entity_poly.pdbx_strand_id
1 'polypeptide(L)'
;MSTRLVSAAFAVVFAVLVTGCGKEQPGAPVVVATTTAPEATIRKNAELLKQGDLAGLMQNALPPADFAELKADWGKDQKAPTDEERQKFQETMAQLTAPDAEKTIYAEIEPQLKQFDAQYQQQIPMYVAMGTGWLQGMVQQNKDLSDADKQQAVAAINALAAWVQKTRFTDPESVKKVLAIATRTARDLNLKTLDEVHALTFDQSMQKARVAMLAFKEALGVYGFDVDKTLDSIKPEVASNDGKTAKVKVSYTLFDTPLSTTTDMVNVDGHWYGKDTIERVKSRKEGAAKTDAMTPPPATPPATTPPATTPPGN
;
A
#
# COMPACT_ATOMS: atom_id res chain seq x y z
N MET A 1 7.68 1.71 18.86
CA MET A 1 7.18 2.61 17.81
C MET A 1 7.77 2.22 16.44
N SER A 2 7.66 0.98 16.03
CA SER A 2 8.30 0.49 14.78
C SER A 2 7.39 -0.34 13.89
N THR A 3 6.08 -0.14 14.00
CA THR A 3 5.07 -0.82 13.17
C THR A 3 4.81 -0.10 11.84
N ARG A 4 5.58 0.96 11.51
CA ARG A 4 5.29 1.84 10.36
C ARG A 4 5.84 1.36 9.01
N LEU A 5 6.82 0.47 8.97
CA LEU A 5 7.45 0.03 7.71
C LEU A 5 6.66 -1.08 7.00
N VAL A 6 6.02 -1.97 7.74
CA VAL A 6 5.15 -3.01 7.14
C VAL A 6 3.78 -2.44 6.78
N SER A 7 3.28 -1.46 7.57
CA SER A 7 1.98 -0.80 7.31
C SER A 7 1.97 0.10 6.07
N ALA A 8 3.12 0.66 5.66
CA ALA A 8 3.18 1.54 4.49
C ALA A 8 2.99 0.80 3.17
N ALA A 9 3.45 -0.45 3.07
CA ALA A 9 3.28 -1.25 1.85
C ALA A 9 1.83 -1.71 1.65
N PHE A 10 1.09 -1.93 2.74
CA PHE A 10 -0.30 -2.41 2.68
C PHE A 10 -1.33 -1.30 2.48
N ALA A 11 -1.09 -0.09 3.01
CA ALA A 11 -2.01 1.04 2.85
C ALA A 11 -2.08 1.56 1.41
N VAL A 12 -1.02 1.38 0.61
CA VAL A 12 -0.98 1.82 -0.79
C VAL A 12 -1.90 1.00 -1.69
N VAL A 13 -2.13 -0.28 -1.39
CA VAL A 13 -2.94 -1.17 -2.25
C VAL A 13 -4.43 -0.82 -2.21
N PHE A 14 -4.95 -0.33 -1.08
CA PHE A 14 -6.36 0.04 -0.95
C PHE A 14 -6.64 1.53 -1.26
N ALA A 15 -5.65 2.41 -1.08
CA ALA A 15 -5.80 3.85 -1.34
C ALA A 15 -5.87 4.21 -2.83
N VAL A 16 -5.41 3.34 -3.74
CA VAL A 16 -5.48 3.57 -5.20
C VAL A 16 -6.91 3.48 -5.74
N LEU A 17 -7.85 2.90 -4.97
CA LEU A 17 -9.24 2.71 -5.42
C LEU A 17 -10.23 3.76 -4.88
N VAL A 18 -9.84 4.64 -3.94
CA VAL A 18 -10.83 5.42 -3.16
C VAL A 18 -10.65 6.95 -3.26
N THR A 19 -9.65 7.50 -3.96
CA THR A 19 -9.45 8.95 -3.99
C THR A 19 -9.66 9.54 -5.38
N GLY A 20 -10.82 10.12 -5.62
CA GLY A 20 -11.12 10.92 -6.79
C GLY A 20 -12.22 11.94 -6.49
N CYS A 21 -11.87 13.19 -6.30
CA CYS A 21 -12.82 14.30 -6.31
C CYS A 21 -12.31 15.44 -7.19
N GLY A 22 -13.03 15.74 -8.25
CA GLY A 22 -12.83 16.91 -9.09
C GLY A 22 -14.16 17.51 -9.51
N LYS A 23 -14.33 18.84 -9.39
CA LYS A 23 -15.51 19.62 -9.75
C LYS A 23 -15.72 19.61 -11.27
N GLU A 24 -16.98 19.50 -11.70
CA GLU A 24 -17.43 19.40 -13.08
C GLU A 24 -17.24 20.69 -13.89
N GLN A 25 -16.84 20.48 -15.15
CA GLN A 25 -17.14 21.42 -16.27
C GLN A 25 -17.27 20.61 -17.58
N PRO A 26 -18.32 20.79 -18.39
CA PRO A 26 -18.54 19.99 -19.61
C PRO A 26 -17.78 20.57 -20.81
N GLY A 27 -17.06 19.71 -21.53
CA GLY A 27 -16.39 20.03 -22.81
C GLY A 27 -16.57 18.92 -23.83
N ALA A 28 -16.81 19.31 -25.10
CA ALA A 28 -17.16 18.46 -26.23
C ALA A 28 -16.02 17.51 -26.71
N PRO A 29 -16.33 16.39 -27.39
CA PRO A 29 -15.37 15.36 -27.74
C PRO A 29 -14.50 15.72 -28.95
N VAL A 30 -13.19 15.56 -28.82
CA VAL A 30 -12.23 15.54 -29.92
C VAL A 30 -11.59 14.16 -30.00
N VAL A 31 -11.77 13.51 -31.14
CA VAL A 31 -11.16 12.19 -31.44
C VAL A 31 -9.68 12.39 -31.79
N VAL A 32 -8.78 11.82 -31.04
CA VAL A 32 -7.35 11.75 -31.36
C VAL A 32 -6.86 10.30 -31.25
N ALA A 33 -5.98 9.95 -32.20
CA ALA A 33 -5.49 8.62 -32.51
C ALA A 33 -4.77 7.88 -31.37
N THR A 34 -4.96 6.57 -31.35
CA THR A 34 -4.17 5.49 -30.69
C THR A 34 -3.51 5.83 -29.36
N THR A 35 -4.27 6.30 -28.41
CA THR A 35 -3.94 6.28 -26.99
C THR A 35 -4.53 5.02 -26.37
N THR A 36 -3.80 4.40 -25.45
CA THR A 36 -4.36 3.34 -24.62
C THR A 36 -5.65 3.88 -23.99
N ALA A 37 -6.74 3.14 -24.04
CA ALA A 37 -7.99 3.60 -23.45
C ALA A 37 -7.85 3.70 -21.91
N PRO A 38 -8.40 4.73 -21.24
CA PRO A 38 -8.22 4.92 -19.80
C PRO A 38 -8.72 3.73 -18.98
N GLU A 39 -9.78 3.06 -19.39
CA GLU A 39 -10.28 1.84 -18.76
C GLU A 39 -9.31 0.65 -18.88
N ALA A 40 -8.48 0.62 -19.92
CA ALA A 40 -7.48 -0.44 -20.09
C ALA A 40 -6.39 -0.37 -18.99
N THR A 41 -5.98 0.83 -18.61
CA THR A 41 -5.04 1.04 -17.50
C THR A 41 -5.62 0.48 -16.19
N ILE A 42 -6.89 0.74 -15.90
CA ILE A 42 -7.56 0.25 -14.69
C ILE A 42 -7.65 -1.27 -14.69
N ARG A 43 -8.05 -1.89 -15.81
CA ARG A 43 -8.08 -3.36 -15.95
C ARG A 43 -6.69 -3.96 -15.76
N LYS A 44 -5.67 -3.33 -16.36
CA LYS A 44 -4.28 -3.80 -16.21
C LYS A 44 -3.81 -3.71 -14.76
N ASN A 45 -4.14 -2.63 -14.05
CA ASN A 45 -3.82 -2.50 -12.62
C ASN A 45 -4.49 -3.59 -11.78
N ALA A 46 -5.76 -3.91 -12.03
CA ALA A 46 -6.46 -4.99 -11.35
C ALA A 46 -5.81 -6.36 -11.61
N GLU A 47 -5.41 -6.63 -12.86
CA GLU A 47 -4.69 -7.85 -13.23
C GLU A 47 -3.34 -7.96 -12.53
N LEU A 48 -2.54 -6.89 -12.51
CA LEU A 48 -1.23 -6.85 -11.85
C LEU A 48 -1.37 -7.07 -10.34
N LEU A 49 -2.37 -6.45 -9.69
CA LEU A 49 -2.70 -6.70 -8.29
C LEU A 49 -3.09 -8.16 -8.05
N LYS A 50 -3.90 -8.74 -8.93
CA LYS A 50 -4.29 -10.16 -8.84
C LYS A 50 -3.08 -11.08 -8.92
N GLN A 51 -2.12 -10.78 -9.79
CA GLN A 51 -0.88 -11.52 -9.95
C GLN A 51 0.16 -11.25 -8.84
N GLY A 52 -0.08 -10.23 -7.99
CA GLY A 52 0.89 -9.74 -7.01
C GLY A 52 2.08 -9.02 -7.66
N ASP A 53 1.97 -8.60 -8.91
CA ASP A 53 3.04 -7.89 -9.62
C ASP A 53 3.05 -6.40 -9.24
N LEU A 54 3.64 -6.11 -8.09
CA LEU A 54 3.71 -4.75 -7.56
C LEU A 54 4.67 -3.87 -8.38
N ALA A 55 5.74 -4.44 -8.95
CA ALA A 55 6.64 -3.69 -9.83
C ALA A 55 5.91 -3.26 -11.11
N GLY A 56 5.21 -4.19 -11.75
CA GLY A 56 4.38 -3.91 -12.93
C GLY A 56 3.26 -2.91 -12.62
N LEU A 57 2.64 -3.00 -11.43
CA LEU A 57 1.64 -2.04 -10.99
C LEU A 57 2.21 -0.62 -10.88
N MET A 58 3.37 -0.46 -10.22
CA MET A 58 4.04 0.84 -10.10
C MET A 58 4.46 1.38 -11.48
N GLN A 59 4.98 0.51 -12.34
CA GLN A 59 5.37 0.87 -13.71
C GLN A 59 4.16 1.31 -14.56
N ASN A 60 2.99 0.68 -14.38
CA ASN A 60 1.77 1.05 -15.11
C ASN A 60 1.11 2.32 -14.54
N ALA A 61 1.33 2.62 -13.24
CA ALA A 61 0.73 3.75 -12.54
C ALA A 61 1.57 5.04 -12.58
N LEU A 62 2.84 4.96 -12.98
CA LEU A 62 3.78 6.09 -12.98
C LEU A 62 4.32 6.34 -14.39
N PRO A 63 4.55 7.61 -14.80
CA PRO A 63 5.34 7.93 -15.98
C PRO A 63 6.72 7.27 -15.93
N PRO A 64 7.29 6.86 -17.09
CA PRO A 64 8.55 6.12 -17.13
C PRO A 64 9.71 6.80 -16.38
N ALA A 65 9.83 8.12 -16.48
CA ALA A 65 10.86 8.89 -15.78
C ALA A 65 10.68 8.83 -14.25
N ASP A 66 9.43 8.95 -13.77
CA ASP A 66 9.10 8.90 -12.33
C ASP A 66 9.32 7.50 -11.76
N PHE A 67 8.99 6.46 -12.53
CA PHE A 67 9.28 5.08 -12.15
C PHE A 67 10.79 4.79 -12.09
N ALA A 68 11.56 5.29 -13.06
CA ALA A 68 13.02 5.16 -13.08
C ALA A 68 13.66 5.86 -11.87
N GLU A 69 13.20 7.07 -11.53
CA GLU A 69 13.65 7.81 -10.34
C GLU A 69 13.32 7.04 -9.06
N LEU A 70 12.07 6.56 -8.90
CA LEU A 70 11.68 5.74 -7.77
C LEU A 70 12.58 4.51 -7.58
N LYS A 71 12.93 3.84 -8.69
CA LYS A 71 13.84 2.70 -8.70
C LYS A 71 15.28 3.09 -8.30
N ALA A 72 15.76 4.22 -8.81
CA ALA A 72 17.10 4.74 -8.53
C ALA A 72 17.25 5.23 -7.07
N ASP A 73 16.16 5.70 -6.47
CA ASP A 73 16.13 6.21 -5.09
C ASP A 73 15.77 5.12 -4.06
N TRP A 74 15.52 3.89 -4.52
CA TRP A 74 15.14 2.80 -3.62
C TRP A 74 16.20 2.58 -2.55
N GLY A 75 15.76 2.65 -1.30
CA GLY A 75 16.61 2.41 -0.14
C GLY A 75 17.49 3.58 0.31
N LYS A 76 17.60 4.70 -0.45
CA LYS A 76 18.46 5.82 -0.07
C LYS A 76 18.12 6.49 1.25
N ASP A 77 16.82 6.58 1.56
CA ASP A 77 16.31 7.23 2.78
C ASP A 77 16.10 6.25 3.94
N GLN A 78 16.50 4.99 3.79
CA GLN A 78 16.35 4.00 4.84
C GLN A 78 17.35 4.26 5.96
N LYS A 79 16.81 4.42 7.19
CA LYS A 79 17.67 4.49 8.37
C LYS A 79 18.23 3.11 8.69
N ALA A 80 19.48 3.05 9.08
CA ALA A 80 20.06 1.80 9.58
C ALA A 80 19.23 1.26 10.75
N PRO A 81 18.92 -0.04 10.77
CA PRO A 81 18.17 -0.64 11.86
C PRO A 81 18.96 -0.62 13.15
N THR A 82 18.28 -0.48 14.26
CA THR A 82 18.87 -0.61 15.59
C THR A 82 19.17 -2.08 15.91
N ASP A 83 20.01 -2.34 16.91
CA ASP A 83 20.33 -3.70 17.35
C ASP A 83 19.09 -4.41 17.91
N GLU A 84 18.20 -3.68 18.60
CA GLU A 84 16.92 -4.23 19.08
C GLU A 84 16.02 -4.68 17.91
N GLU A 85 15.93 -3.89 16.85
CA GLU A 85 15.15 -4.26 15.65
C GLU A 85 15.75 -5.47 14.93
N ARG A 86 17.08 -5.56 14.83
CA ARG A 86 17.78 -6.72 14.27
C ARG A 86 17.49 -7.98 15.07
N GLN A 87 17.66 -7.90 16.39
CA GLN A 87 17.42 -9.04 17.28
C GLN A 87 15.97 -9.51 17.20
N LYS A 88 15.01 -8.60 17.30
CA LYS A 88 13.57 -8.92 17.21
C LYS A 88 13.19 -9.56 15.88
N PHE A 89 13.74 -9.05 14.78
CA PHE A 89 13.52 -9.64 13.45
C PHE A 89 14.07 -11.06 13.38
N GLN A 90 15.31 -11.26 13.83
CA GLN A 90 15.97 -12.57 13.84
C GLN A 90 15.22 -13.59 14.68
N GLU A 91 14.79 -13.22 15.89
CA GLU A 91 13.99 -14.08 16.78
C GLU A 91 12.65 -14.45 16.11
N THR A 92 11.95 -13.48 15.53
CA THR A 92 10.68 -13.72 14.83
C THR A 92 10.87 -14.65 13.63
N MET A 93 11.90 -14.43 12.81
CA MET A 93 12.17 -15.29 11.66
C MET A 93 12.61 -16.69 12.09
N ALA A 94 13.42 -16.83 13.15
CA ALA A 94 13.78 -18.13 13.70
C ALA A 94 12.56 -18.91 14.20
N GLN A 95 11.63 -18.25 14.90
CA GLN A 95 10.38 -18.83 15.36
C GLN A 95 9.50 -19.28 14.18
N LEU A 96 9.29 -18.42 13.18
CA LEU A 96 8.42 -18.72 12.04
C LEU A 96 8.97 -19.80 11.10
N THR A 97 10.31 -19.96 11.03
CA THR A 97 10.96 -20.93 10.13
C THR A 97 11.33 -22.24 10.80
N ALA A 98 11.14 -22.37 12.13
CA ALA A 98 11.38 -23.60 12.85
C ALA A 98 10.57 -24.78 12.26
N PRO A 99 11.07 -26.02 12.32
CA PRO A 99 10.38 -27.18 11.75
C PRO A 99 8.97 -27.41 12.32
N ASP A 100 8.76 -27.10 13.60
CA ASP A 100 7.52 -27.25 14.36
C ASP A 100 6.82 -25.91 14.65
N ALA A 101 7.17 -24.83 13.92
CA ALA A 101 6.69 -23.46 14.15
C ALA A 101 5.17 -23.38 14.31
N GLU A 102 4.41 -24.02 13.42
CA GLU A 102 2.94 -23.97 13.44
C GLU A 102 2.37 -24.50 14.74
N LYS A 103 2.90 -25.65 15.22
CA LYS A 103 2.44 -26.29 16.45
C LYS A 103 2.83 -25.47 17.67
N THR A 104 4.07 -24.99 17.71
CA THR A 104 4.61 -24.23 18.84
C THR A 104 3.90 -22.89 18.98
N ILE A 105 3.80 -22.13 17.89
CA ILE A 105 3.11 -20.83 17.88
C ILE A 105 1.63 -21.01 18.24
N TYR A 106 0.97 -22.02 17.68
CA TYR A 106 -0.44 -22.26 18.01
C TYR A 106 -0.61 -22.56 19.51
N ALA A 107 0.24 -23.40 20.10
CA ALA A 107 0.17 -23.72 21.53
C ALA A 107 0.39 -22.48 22.43
N GLU A 108 1.24 -21.56 22.02
CA GLU A 108 1.48 -20.29 22.74
C GLU A 108 0.29 -19.33 22.68
N ILE A 109 -0.38 -19.23 21.52
CA ILE A 109 -1.49 -18.27 21.32
C ILE A 109 -2.86 -18.85 21.69
N GLU A 110 -3.04 -20.16 21.69
CA GLU A 110 -4.35 -20.82 21.97
C GLU A 110 -5.00 -20.35 23.28
N PRO A 111 -4.29 -20.25 24.43
CA PRO A 111 -4.90 -19.73 25.66
C PRO A 111 -5.41 -18.29 25.51
N GLN A 112 -4.66 -17.44 24.79
CA GLN A 112 -5.06 -16.06 24.53
C GLN A 112 -6.27 -15.96 23.62
N LEU A 113 -6.36 -16.82 22.58
CA LEU A 113 -7.52 -16.91 21.70
C LEU A 113 -8.78 -17.35 22.47
N LYS A 114 -8.66 -18.35 23.34
CA LYS A 114 -9.74 -18.80 24.21
C LYS A 114 -10.19 -17.71 25.18
N GLN A 115 -9.23 -16.98 25.77
CA GLN A 115 -9.54 -15.87 26.66
C GLN A 115 -10.23 -14.73 25.91
N PHE A 116 -9.77 -14.41 24.70
CA PHE A 116 -10.38 -13.40 23.86
C PHE A 116 -11.84 -13.78 23.49
N ASP A 117 -12.07 -15.02 23.07
CA ASP A 117 -13.41 -15.52 22.80
C ASP A 117 -14.34 -15.39 24.03
N ALA A 118 -13.86 -15.80 25.20
CA ALA A 118 -14.64 -15.76 26.44
C ALA A 118 -15.00 -14.33 26.88
N GLN A 119 -14.09 -13.37 26.69
CA GLN A 119 -14.25 -12.00 27.17
C GLN A 119 -14.88 -11.05 26.17
N TYR A 120 -14.57 -11.21 24.90
CA TYR A 120 -14.83 -10.17 23.89
C TYR A 120 -15.79 -10.58 22.79
N GLN A 121 -16.04 -11.88 22.58
CA GLN A 121 -16.91 -12.32 21.47
C GLN A 121 -18.29 -11.68 21.50
N GLN A 122 -18.87 -11.53 22.70
CA GLN A 122 -20.18 -10.88 22.87
C GLN A 122 -20.13 -9.36 22.66
N GLN A 123 -18.93 -8.75 22.77
CA GLN A 123 -18.73 -7.31 22.65
C GLN A 123 -18.30 -6.90 21.24
N ILE A 124 -17.89 -7.84 20.38
CA ILE A 124 -17.46 -7.56 19.00
C ILE A 124 -18.51 -6.73 18.24
N PRO A 125 -19.82 -7.04 18.26
CA PRO A 125 -20.81 -6.24 17.55
C PRO A 125 -20.84 -4.77 17.99
N MET A 126 -20.62 -4.51 19.27
CA MET A 126 -20.58 -3.15 19.83
C MET A 126 -19.31 -2.43 19.35
N TYR A 127 -18.13 -3.08 19.40
CA TYR A 127 -16.88 -2.46 18.92
C TYR A 127 -16.93 -2.20 17.41
N VAL A 128 -17.48 -3.14 16.64
CA VAL A 128 -17.64 -2.96 15.20
C VAL A 128 -18.60 -1.80 14.92
N ALA A 129 -19.74 -1.71 15.62
CA ALA A 129 -20.67 -0.61 15.44
C ALA A 129 -20.05 0.75 15.78
N MET A 130 -19.28 0.84 16.87
CA MET A 130 -18.58 2.06 17.27
C MET A 130 -17.52 2.47 16.24
N GLY A 131 -16.69 1.52 15.80
CA GLY A 131 -15.68 1.77 14.77
C GLY A 131 -16.31 2.16 13.42
N THR A 132 -17.40 1.50 13.03
CA THR A 132 -18.17 1.82 11.82
C THR A 132 -18.74 3.23 11.91
N GLY A 133 -19.37 3.61 13.03
CA GLY A 133 -19.89 4.95 13.24
C GLY A 133 -18.82 6.04 13.17
N TRP A 134 -17.64 5.79 13.74
CA TRP A 134 -16.52 6.69 13.66
C TRP A 134 -16.01 6.87 12.23
N LEU A 135 -15.80 5.78 11.48
CA LEU A 135 -15.40 5.83 10.08
C LEU A 135 -16.42 6.54 9.20
N GLN A 136 -17.71 6.26 9.39
CA GLN A 136 -18.79 6.95 8.67
C GLN A 136 -18.80 8.45 8.99
N GLY A 137 -18.59 8.82 10.26
CA GLY A 137 -18.44 10.21 10.66
C GLY A 137 -17.29 10.93 9.94
N MET A 138 -16.13 10.27 9.81
CA MET A 138 -15.00 10.82 9.05
C MET A 138 -15.35 11.01 7.57
N VAL A 139 -16.01 10.03 6.95
CA VAL A 139 -16.46 10.13 5.55
C VAL A 139 -17.43 11.28 5.36
N GLN A 140 -18.43 11.43 6.25
CA GLN A 140 -19.40 12.51 6.14
C GLN A 140 -18.80 13.92 6.32
N GLN A 141 -17.77 14.04 7.16
CA GLN A 141 -17.06 15.31 7.38
C GLN A 141 -16.06 15.65 6.27
N ASN A 142 -15.70 14.69 5.43
CA ASN A 142 -14.78 14.93 4.32
C ASN A 142 -15.46 15.83 3.25
N LYS A 143 -14.90 17.03 3.06
CA LYS A 143 -15.42 18.04 2.11
C LYS A 143 -14.97 17.78 0.67
N ASP A 144 -13.97 16.93 0.49
CA ASP A 144 -13.41 16.61 -0.82
C ASP A 144 -14.20 15.50 -1.53
N LEU A 145 -15.07 14.77 -0.79
CA LEU A 145 -15.92 13.73 -1.35
C LEU A 145 -17.27 14.28 -1.77
N SER A 146 -17.73 13.90 -2.97
CA SER A 146 -19.11 14.12 -3.39
C SER A 146 -20.09 13.31 -2.52
N ASP A 147 -21.36 13.69 -2.50
CA ASP A 147 -22.39 12.95 -1.76
C ASP A 147 -22.52 11.50 -2.27
N ALA A 148 -22.36 11.27 -3.58
CA ALA A 148 -22.34 9.95 -4.19
C ALA A 148 -21.14 9.11 -3.69
N ASP A 149 -19.93 9.70 -3.63
CA ASP A 149 -18.74 9.01 -3.14
C ASP A 149 -18.85 8.71 -1.64
N LYS A 150 -19.42 9.63 -0.85
CA LYS A 150 -19.72 9.38 0.57
C LYS A 150 -20.66 8.19 0.75
N GLN A 151 -21.71 8.10 -0.05
CA GLN A 151 -22.62 6.95 0.01
C GLN A 151 -21.92 5.62 -0.33
N GLN A 152 -21.05 5.61 -1.36
CA GLN A 152 -20.27 4.44 -1.72
C GLN A 152 -19.27 4.05 -0.63
N ALA A 153 -18.57 5.04 -0.04
CA ALA A 153 -17.65 4.80 1.06
C ALA A 153 -18.35 4.20 2.29
N VAL A 154 -19.52 4.75 2.64
CA VAL A 154 -20.38 4.19 3.72
C VAL A 154 -20.83 2.77 3.40
N ALA A 155 -21.22 2.48 2.16
CA ALA A 155 -21.63 1.12 1.75
C ALA A 155 -20.43 0.15 1.85
N ALA A 156 -19.21 0.56 1.47
CA ALA A 156 -18.00 -0.24 1.61
C ALA A 156 -17.68 -0.51 3.09
N ILE A 157 -17.77 0.50 3.95
CA ILE A 157 -17.58 0.37 5.41
C ILE A 157 -18.58 -0.63 5.99
N ASN A 158 -19.85 -0.55 5.59
CA ASN A 158 -20.88 -1.48 6.05
C ASN A 158 -20.65 -2.92 5.58
N ALA A 159 -20.21 -3.11 4.33
CA ALA A 159 -19.86 -4.42 3.79
C ALA A 159 -18.72 -5.06 4.57
N LEU A 160 -17.66 -4.28 4.85
CA LEU A 160 -16.52 -4.71 5.66
C LEU A 160 -16.95 -5.03 7.10
N ALA A 161 -17.76 -4.18 7.72
CA ALA A 161 -18.27 -4.38 9.08
C ALA A 161 -19.09 -5.66 9.18
N ALA A 162 -19.94 -5.95 8.19
CA ALA A 162 -20.74 -7.16 8.12
C ALA A 162 -19.86 -8.42 7.99
N TRP A 163 -18.79 -8.36 7.19
CA TRP A 163 -17.81 -9.45 7.09
C TRP A 163 -17.09 -9.67 8.42
N VAL A 164 -16.60 -8.61 9.07
CA VAL A 164 -15.91 -8.70 10.39
C VAL A 164 -16.84 -9.31 11.45
N GLN A 165 -18.11 -8.91 11.50
CA GLN A 165 -19.07 -9.44 12.47
C GLN A 165 -19.39 -10.92 12.26
N LYS A 166 -19.37 -11.41 11.01
CA LYS A 166 -19.65 -12.81 10.67
C LYS A 166 -18.41 -13.70 10.80
N THR A 167 -17.23 -13.12 10.79
CA THR A 167 -15.96 -13.86 10.74
C THR A 167 -15.47 -14.16 12.14
N ARG A 168 -15.29 -15.43 12.46
CA ARG A 168 -14.62 -15.86 13.70
C ARG A 168 -13.12 -15.96 13.48
N PHE A 169 -12.41 -14.85 13.71
CA PHE A 169 -10.95 -14.78 13.52
C PHE A 169 -10.18 -15.68 14.49
N THR A 170 -10.79 -16.09 15.58
CA THR A 170 -10.24 -16.99 16.61
C THR A 170 -10.57 -18.46 16.37
N ASP A 171 -11.26 -18.79 15.27
CA ASP A 171 -11.56 -20.18 14.95
C ASP A 171 -10.26 -21.01 14.85
N PRO A 172 -10.13 -22.09 15.66
CA PRO A 172 -8.90 -22.86 15.76
C PRO A 172 -8.36 -23.38 14.41
N GLU A 173 -9.26 -23.85 13.54
CA GLU A 173 -8.85 -24.41 12.25
C GLU A 173 -8.44 -23.31 11.27
N SER A 174 -9.09 -22.17 11.29
CA SER A 174 -8.73 -21.00 10.50
C SER A 174 -7.38 -20.43 10.96
N VAL A 175 -7.16 -20.30 12.26
CA VAL A 175 -5.88 -19.85 12.83
C VAL A 175 -4.73 -20.78 12.44
N LYS A 176 -4.91 -22.11 12.53
CA LYS A 176 -3.89 -23.08 12.11
C LYS A 176 -3.56 -22.94 10.61
N LYS A 177 -4.58 -22.77 9.75
CA LYS A 177 -4.36 -22.53 8.31
C LYS A 177 -3.56 -21.26 8.07
N VAL A 178 -3.90 -20.16 8.75
CA VAL A 178 -3.16 -18.89 8.62
C VAL A 178 -1.74 -19.02 9.14
N LEU A 179 -1.50 -19.75 10.22
CA LEU A 179 -0.14 -20.05 10.70
C LEU A 179 0.65 -20.88 9.68
N ALA A 180 0.03 -21.87 9.06
CA ALA A 180 0.67 -22.65 7.98
C ALA A 180 1.06 -21.77 6.79
N ILE A 181 0.19 -20.83 6.39
CA ILE A 181 0.49 -19.84 5.36
C ILE A 181 1.66 -18.96 5.80
N ALA A 182 1.63 -18.42 7.01
CA ALA A 182 2.66 -17.50 7.52
C ALA A 182 4.04 -18.17 7.62
N THR A 183 4.11 -19.38 8.17
CA THR A 183 5.37 -20.13 8.32
C THR A 183 5.95 -20.57 6.97
N ARG A 184 5.11 -21.04 6.06
CA ARG A 184 5.51 -21.31 4.67
C ARG A 184 6.07 -20.04 4.02
N THR A 185 5.35 -18.92 4.12
CA THR A 185 5.77 -17.65 3.55
C THR A 185 7.10 -17.17 4.11
N ALA A 186 7.32 -17.30 5.43
CA ALA A 186 8.60 -16.95 6.05
C ALA A 186 9.76 -17.79 5.48
N ARG A 187 9.54 -19.09 5.24
CA ARG A 187 10.52 -19.97 4.61
C ARG A 187 10.78 -19.59 3.15
N ASP A 188 9.72 -19.28 2.38
CA ASP A 188 9.81 -18.87 0.97
C ASP A 188 10.48 -17.51 0.79
N LEU A 189 10.27 -16.58 1.73
CA LEU A 189 10.97 -15.31 1.76
C LEU A 189 12.47 -15.51 1.98
N ASN A 190 12.87 -16.51 2.75
CA ASN A 190 14.26 -16.85 3.03
C ASN A 190 15.12 -15.61 3.42
N LEU A 191 14.59 -14.77 4.30
CA LEU A 191 15.25 -13.59 4.86
C LEU A 191 15.60 -13.89 6.32
N LYS A 192 16.87 -13.88 6.68
CA LYS A 192 17.35 -14.27 8.02
C LYS A 192 17.63 -13.08 8.91
N THR A 193 18.02 -11.97 8.31
CA THR A 193 18.41 -10.77 9.06
C THR A 193 17.72 -9.53 8.49
N LEU A 194 17.55 -8.52 9.33
CA LEU A 194 16.98 -7.24 8.90
C LEU A 194 17.94 -6.48 7.96
N ASP A 195 19.25 -6.71 8.08
CA ASP A 195 20.25 -6.15 7.17
C ASP A 195 20.08 -6.74 5.75
N GLU A 196 19.76 -8.05 5.61
CA GLU A 196 19.42 -8.63 4.31
C GLU A 196 18.20 -7.95 3.68
N VAL A 197 17.17 -7.63 4.49
CA VAL A 197 15.98 -6.89 4.01
C VAL A 197 16.36 -5.50 3.51
N HIS A 198 17.22 -4.79 4.25
CA HIS A 198 17.67 -3.45 3.88
C HIS A 198 18.60 -3.45 2.66
N ALA A 199 19.31 -4.54 2.41
CA ALA A 199 20.21 -4.68 1.26
C ALA A 199 19.47 -5.06 -0.04
N LEU A 200 18.17 -5.35 0.00
CA LEU A 200 17.41 -5.73 -1.19
C LEU A 200 17.34 -4.59 -2.21
N THR A 201 17.67 -4.90 -3.45
CA THR A 201 17.38 -4.01 -4.58
C THR A 201 15.86 -3.83 -4.75
N PHE A 202 15.44 -2.82 -5.51
CA PHE A 202 14.03 -2.63 -5.84
C PHE A 202 13.40 -3.93 -6.38
N ASP A 203 14.01 -4.56 -7.38
CA ASP A 203 13.46 -5.76 -8.03
C ASP A 203 13.37 -6.94 -7.05
N GLN A 204 14.38 -7.13 -6.21
CA GLN A 204 14.35 -8.16 -5.16
C GLN A 204 13.27 -7.87 -4.11
N SER A 205 13.12 -6.62 -3.69
CA SER A 205 12.07 -6.19 -2.76
C SER A 205 10.69 -6.47 -3.33
N MET A 206 10.45 -6.15 -4.61
CA MET A 206 9.17 -6.41 -5.27
C MET A 206 8.88 -7.92 -5.42
N GLN A 207 9.90 -8.74 -5.68
CA GLN A 207 9.73 -10.20 -5.68
C GLN A 207 9.34 -10.74 -4.30
N LYS A 208 9.99 -10.27 -3.23
CA LYS A 208 9.64 -10.66 -1.85
C LYS A 208 8.25 -10.13 -1.47
N ALA A 209 7.93 -8.91 -1.83
CA ALA A 209 6.61 -8.31 -1.61
C ALA A 209 5.49 -9.08 -2.34
N ARG A 210 5.76 -9.60 -3.55
CA ARG A 210 4.82 -10.49 -4.26
C ARG A 210 4.50 -11.74 -3.45
N VAL A 211 5.52 -12.43 -2.92
CA VAL A 211 5.32 -13.62 -2.08
C VAL A 211 4.45 -13.30 -0.88
N ALA A 212 4.78 -12.22 -0.16
CA ALA A 212 4.02 -11.79 1.00
C ALA A 212 2.57 -11.39 0.65
N MET A 213 2.37 -10.68 -0.46
CA MET A 213 1.03 -10.26 -0.93
C MET A 213 0.14 -11.45 -1.29
N LEU A 214 0.67 -12.43 -2.03
CA LEU A 214 -0.10 -13.62 -2.40
C LEU A 214 -0.48 -14.43 -1.16
N ALA A 215 0.44 -14.59 -0.20
CA ALA A 215 0.17 -15.25 1.08
C ALA A 215 -0.89 -14.49 1.91
N PHE A 216 -0.85 -13.17 1.90
CA PHE A 216 -1.87 -12.35 2.57
C PHE A 216 -3.26 -12.53 1.95
N LYS A 217 -3.36 -12.56 0.61
CA LYS A 217 -4.62 -12.85 -0.08
C LYS A 217 -5.14 -14.24 0.28
N GLU A 218 -4.26 -15.24 0.34
CA GLU A 218 -4.60 -16.59 0.75
C GLU A 218 -5.12 -16.62 2.20
N ALA A 219 -4.47 -15.91 3.11
CA ALA A 219 -4.91 -15.79 4.51
C ALA A 219 -6.27 -15.10 4.65
N LEU A 220 -6.54 -14.05 3.86
CA LEU A 220 -7.87 -13.43 3.79
C LEU A 220 -8.93 -14.41 3.27
N GLY A 221 -8.56 -15.25 2.30
CA GLY A 221 -9.42 -16.31 1.76
C GLY A 221 -9.83 -17.33 2.83
N VAL A 222 -8.95 -17.67 3.79
CA VAL A 222 -9.29 -18.54 4.94
C VAL A 222 -10.45 -17.97 5.74
N TYR A 223 -10.56 -16.65 5.83
CA TYR A 223 -11.63 -15.94 6.51
C TYR A 223 -12.79 -15.51 5.59
N GLY A 224 -12.84 -16.08 4.37
CA GLY A 224 -13.95 -15.86 3.44
C GLY A 224 -13.86 -14.57 2.63
N PHE A 225 -12.72 -13.88 2.65
CA PHE A 225 -12.50 -12.72 1.78
C PHE A 225 -11.66 -13.10 0.57
N ASP A 226 -12.30 -13.40 -0.53
CA ASP A 226 -11.67 -13.63 -1.83
C ASP A 226 -11.37 -12.29 -2.53
N VAL A 227 -10.11 -11.85 -2.41
CA VAL A 227 -9.62 -10.61 -3.04
C VAL A 227 -9.68 -10.71 -4.56
N ASP A 228 -9.39 -11.88 -5.13
CA ASP A 228 -9.39 -12.07 -6.58
C ASP A 228 -10.79 -11.97 -7.16
N LYS A 229 -11.80 -12.50 -6.47
CA LYS A 229 -13.22 -12.30 -6.85
C LYS A 229 -13.60 -10.82 -6.91
N THR A 230 -13.11 -10.01 -5.96
CA THR A 230 -13.31 -8.56 -5.97
C THR A 230 -12.61 -7.91 -7.16
N LEU A 231 -11.35 -8.25 -7.43
CA LEU A 231 -10.58 -7.71 -8.56
C LEU A 231 -11.18 -8.12 -9.92
N ASP A 232 -11.65 -9.36 -10.06
CA ASP A 232 -12.30 -9.86 -11.27
C ASP A 232 -13.66 -9.18 -11.54
N SER A 233 -14.29 -8.63 -10.51
CA SER A 233 -15.56 -7.91 -10.64
C SER A 233 -15.41 -6.47 -11.14
N ILE A 234 -14.17 -5.95 -11.26
CA ILE A 234 -13.89 -4.58 -11.67
C ILE A 234 -14.31 -4.35 -13.12
N LYS A 235 -15.24 -3.40 -13.31
CA LYS A 235 -15.79 -2.98 -14.61
C LYS A 235 -15.62 -1.46 -14.74
N PRO A 236 -14.53 -1.00 -15.37
CA PRO A 236 -14.35 0.41 -15.67
C PRO A 236 -15.13 0.80 -16.92
N GLU A 237 -15.80 1.95 -16.88
CA GLU A 237 -16.55 2.57 -17.95
C GLU A 237 -16.18 4.05 -18.06
N VAL A 238 -15.85 4.52 -19.26
CA VAL A 238 -15.52 5.93 -19.48
C VAL A 238 -16.80 6.76 -19.41
N ALA A 239 -16.86 7.66 -18.43
CA ALA A 239 -17.97 8.61 -18.29
C ALA A 239 -17.74 9.88 -19.15
N SER A 240 -16.48 10.34 -19.24
CA SER A 240 -16.07 11.43 -20.14
C SER A 240 -14.60 11.29 -20.50
N ASN A 241 -14.24 11.78 -21.71
CA ASN A 241 -12.86 11.77 -22.20
C ASN A 241 -12.70 12.90 -23.24
N ASP A 242 -11.78 13.82 -22.99
CA ASP A 242 -11.42 14.93 -23.90
C ASP A 242 -10.05 14.75 -24.57
N GLY A 243 -9.44 13.56 -24.43
CA GLY A 243 -8.12 13.21 -24.94
C GLY A 243 -6.96 13.62 -24.03
N LYS A 244 -7.16 14.52 -23.06
CA LYS A 244 -6.18 14.96 -22.05
C LYS A 244 -6.57 14.50 -20.66
N THR A 245 -7.85 14.55 -20.36
CA THR A 245 -8.44 14.10 -19.10
C THR A 245 -9.59 13.13 -19.36
N ALA A 246 -9.81 12.21 -18.46
CA ALA A 246 -10.95 11.31 -18.50
C ALA A 246 -11.51 11.09 -17.10
N LYS A 247 -12.84 10.92 -17.05
CA LYS A 247 -13.52 10.40 -15.84
C LYS A 247 -13.92 8.96 -16.15
N VAL A 248 -13.53 8.03 -15.27
CA VAL A 248 -13.85 6.62 -15.41
C VAL A 248 -14.64 6.18 -14.20
N LYS A 249 -15.86 5.70 -14.42
CA LYS A 249 -16.65 5.03 -13.40
C LYS A 249 -16.15 3.60 -13.29
N VAL A 250 -15.82 3.17 -12.07
CA VAL A 250 -15.34 1.82 -11.78
C VAL A 250 -16.36 1.15 -10.88
N SER A 251 -17.09 0.18 -11.43
CA SER A 251 -18.02 -0.65 -10.68
C SER A 251 -17.30 -1.94 -10.24
N TYR A 252 -17.57 -2.40 -9.01
CA TYR A 252 -16.99 -3.62 -8.48
C TYR A 252 -17.88 -4.21 -7.38
N THR A 253 -17.58 -5.43 -6.94
CA THR A 253 -18.32 -6.10 -5.87
C THR A 253 -17.37 -6.39 -4.70
N LEU A 254 -17.73 -5.94 -3.51
CA LEU A 254 -17.02 -6.20 -2.26
C LEU A 254 -17.94 -6.93 -1.30
N PHE A 255 -17.56 -8.15 -0.88
CA PHE A 255 -18.42 -9.02 -0.01
C PHE A 255 -19.86 -9.12 -0.52
N ASP A 256 -20.02 -9.40 -1.81
CA ASP A 256 -21.31 -9.47 -2.51
C ASP A 256 -22.12 -8.14 -2.55
N THR A 257 -21.53 -7.04 -2.06
CA THR A 257 -22.12 -5.70 -2.14
C THR A 257 -21.63 -5.00 -3.41
N PRO A 258 -22.53 -4.62 -4.34
CA PRO A 258 -22.14 -3.84 -5.52
C PRO A 258 -21.81 -2.41 -5.11
N LEU A 259 -20.63 -1.95 -5.55
CA LEU A 259 -20.08 -0.64 -5.28
C LEU A 259 -19.63 0.01 -6.58
N SER A 260 -19.51 1.33 -6.56
CA SER A 260 -18.88 2.08 -7.65
C SER A 260 -18.11 3.28 -7.11
N THR A 261 -17.07 3.66 -7.82
CA THR A 261 -16.33 4.91 -7.59
C THR A 261 -16.02 5.56 -8.93
N THR A 262 -15.71 6.85 -8.91
CA THR A 262 -15.25 7.56 -10.11
C THR A 262 -13.80 7.97 -9.90
N THR A 263 -12.94 7.70 -10.88
CA THR A 263 -11.56 8.13 -10.87
C THR A 263 -11.29 9.11 -12.01
N ASP A 264 -10.57 10.19 -11.68
CA ASP A 264 -10.06 11.13 -12.67
C ASP A 264 -8.72 10.64 -13.21
N MET A 265 -8.56 10.64 -14.51
CA MET A 265 -7.35 10.22 -15.19
C MET A 265 -6.81 11.34 -16.07
N VAL A 266 -5.50 11.37 -16.24
CA VAL A 266 -4.79 12.30 -17.13
C VAL A 266 -3.97 11.52 -18.14
N ASN A 267 -3.96 12.00 -19.37
CA ASN A 267 -3.14 11.47 -20.45
C ASN A 267 -1.78 12.15 -20.44
N VAL A 268 -0.71 11.37 -20.33
CA VAL A 268 0.66 11.85 -20.50
C VAL A 268 1.33 10.98 -21.55
N ASP A 269 1.71 11.57 -22.66
CA ASP A 269 2.41 10.92 -23.78
C ASP A 269 1.70 9.66 -24.31
N GLY A 270 0.33 9.72 -24.35
CA GLY A 270 -0.49 8.64 -24.88
C GLY A 270 -0.83 7.52 -23.89
N HIS A 271 -0.37 7.62 -22.64
CA HIS A 271 -0.74 6.70 -21.56
C HIS A 271 -1.60 7.42 -20.50
N TRP A 272 -2.55 6.69 -19.92
CA TRP A 272 -3.46 7.22 -18.91
C TRP A 272 -3.00 6.87 -17.51
N TYR A 273 -2.92 7.88 -16.65
CA TYR A 273 -2.54 7.78 -15.25
C TYR A 273 -3.63 8.32 -14.34
N GLY A 274 -3.73 7.82 -13.13
CA GLY A 274 -4.57 8.45 -12.11
C GLY A 274 -4.11 9.88 -11.83
N LYS A 275 -5.03 10.85 -11.88
CA LYS A 275 -4.74 12.27 -11.65
C LYS A 275 -4.05 12.49 -10.31
N ASP A 276 -4.59 11.90 -9.24
CA ASP A 276 -4.05 12.04 -7.89
C ASP A 276 -2.63 11.46 -7.77
N THR A 277 -2.32 10.40 -8.54
CA THR A 277 -0.98 9.82 -8.57
C THR A 277 0.01 10.82 -9.14
N ILE A 278 -0.33 11.44 -10.27
CA ILE A 278 0.51 12.45 -10.91
C ILE A 278 0.69 13.69 -10.00
N GLU A 279 -0.38 14.15 -9.36
CA GLU A 279 -0.31 15.28 -8.43
C GLU A 279 0.57 14.99 -7.21
N ARG A 280 0.48 13.79 -6.64
CA ARG A 280 1.37 13.36 -5.54
C ARG A 280 2.84 13.28 -5.94
N VAL A 281 3.14 12.77 -7.13
CA VAL A 281 4.51 12.76 -7.68
C VAL A 281 5.04 14.18 -7.82
N LYS A 282 4.26 15.10 -8.39
CA LYS A 282 4.63 16.52 -8.51
C LYS A 282 4.88 17.17 -7.16
N SER A 283 3.97 16.99 -6.21
CA SER A 283 4.11 17.57 -4.86
C SER A 283 5.35 17.05 -4.13
N ARG A 284 5.68 15.75 -4.31
CA ARG A 284 6.92 15.18 -3.74
C ARG A 284 8.16 15.83 -4.32
N LYS A 285 8.23 16.01 -5.64
CA LYS A 285 9.35 16.67 -6.33
C LYS A 285 9.52 18.12 -5.90
N GLU A 286 8.42 18.86 -5.79
CA GLU A 286 8.44 20.24 -5.31
C GLU A 286 8.88 20.34 -3.84
N GLY A 287 8.48 19.39 -3.00
CA GLY A 287 8.90 19.27 -1.61
C GLY A 287 10.39 19.00 -1.48
N ALA A 288 10.92 18.04 -2.25
CA ALA A 288 12.34 17.71 -2.30
C ALA A 288 13.18 18.92 -2.77
N ALA A 289 12.77 19.58 -3.85
CA ALA A 289 13.45 20.76 -4.38
C ALA A 289 13.52 21.94 -3.36
N LYS A 290 12.48 22.11 -2.53
CA LYS A 290 12.49 23.12 -1.45
C LYS A 290 13.43 22.74 -0.32
N THR A 291 13.56 21.46 0.01
CA THR A 291 14.46 20.98 1.06
C THR A 291 15.92 21.16 0.63
N ASP A 292 16.25 20.84 -0.63
CA ASP A 292 17.60 21.03 -1.19
C ASP A 292 17.97 22.51 -1.26
N ALA A 293 17.03 23.39 -1.60
CA ALA A 293 17.24 24.84 -1.63
C ALA A 293 17.46 25.46 -0.23
N MET A 294 17.00 24.79 0.84
CA MET A 294 17.20 25.23 2.22
C MET A 294 18.46 24.64 2.87
N THR A 295 19.15 23.71 2.25
CA THR A 295 20.40 23.16 2.75
C THR A 295 21.53 24.15 2.45
N PRO A 296 22.20 24.79 3.46
CA PRO A 296 23.30 25.70 3.19
C PRO A 296 24.44 24.94 2.50
N PRO A 297 25.14 25.59 1.55
CA PRO A 297 26.28 24.96 0.89
C PRO A 297 27.31 24.50 1.94
N PRO A 298 28.00 23.37 1.73
CA PRO A 298 29.00 22.89 2.68
C PRO A 298 30.04 23.98 2.94
N ALA A 299 30.27 24.27 4.23
CA ALA A 299 31.22 25.29 4.65
C ALA A 299 32.59 25.01 4.01
N THR A 300 33.11 25.98 3.25
CA THR A 300 34.44 25.90 2.68
C THR A 300 35.45 25.69 3.82
N PRO A 301 36.34 24.71 3.75
CA PRO A 301 37.38 24.53 4.78
C PRO A 301 38.16 25.83 4.96
N PRO A 302 38.46 26.25 6.19
CA PRO A 302 39.29 27.46 6.41
C PRO A 302 40.63 27.29 5.71
N ALA A 303 40.99 28.32 4.94
CA ALA A 303 42.27 28.38 4.24
C ALA A 303 43.42 28.17 5.27
N THR A 304 44.20 27.13 5.05
CA THR A 304 45.41 26.87 5.83
C THR A 304 46.38 28.03 5.65
N THR A 305 46.54 28.83 6.69
CA THR A 305 47.56 29.88 6.75
C THR A 305 48.94 29.21 6.69
N PRO A 306 49.84 29.63 5.78
CA PRO A 306 51.20 29.09 5.77
C PRO A 306 51.96 29.44 7.06
N PRO A 307 52.84 28.58 7.55
CA PRO A 307 53.59 28.86 8.77
C PRO A 307 54.54 30.05 8.54
N ALA A 308 54.50 30.99 9.52
CA ALA A 308 55.37 32.14 9.55
C ALA A 308 56.82 31.72 9.58
N THR A 309 57.60 32.17 8.59
CA THR A 309 59.05 32.03 8.55
C THR A 309 59.68 32.93 9.63
N THR A 310 60.33 32.30 10.58
CA THR A 310 61.17 32.99 11.60
C THR A 310 62.42 33.55 10.92
N PRO A 311 62.76 34.84 11.10
CA PRO A 311 64.03 35.39 10.59
C PRO A 311 65.24 34.88 11.42
N PRO A 312 66.44 34.72 10.81
CA PRO A 312 67.65 34.30 11.52
C PRO A 312 68.12 35.41 12.45
N GLY A 313 68.32 35.09 13.72
CA GLY A 313 68.95 35.98 14.69
C GLY A 313 70.40 36.14 14.46
N ASN A 314 70.92 37.38 14.64
CA ASN A 314 72.31 37.74 14.79
C ASN A 314 72.76 37.50 16.24
#